data_e34f991fd348f2ec8404767757cb5ad6
#
_entry.id   e34f991fd348f2ec8404767757cb5ad6
#
_cell.length_a   1.000
_cell.length_b   1.000
_cell.length_c   1.000
_cell.angle_alpha   90.00
_cell.angle_beta   90.00
_cell.angle_gamma   90.00
#
_symmetry.space_group_name_H-M   'P 1'
#
loop_
_entity.id
_entity.type
_entity.pdbx_description
1 polymer ?
#
loop_
_entity_poly.entity_id
_entity_poly.type
_entity_poly.pdbx_seq_one_letter_code
_entity_poly.pdbx_strand_id
1 'polypeptide(L)'
;LPDEPEFDLPVRMTLGRLTPQQLKQHGVPVPEHYYRLSNSIPFDFLGTESTAFYEFSARIVRLTLKDGRTQLLITNLDAEQFPLSALRELYARRWGIETSFRELKYTVGLIHLHSRKSDLVLQEIFAAFTVFNFTQAVTWSTDAGCGHSKYKRRVNFAHAVYLCCEVLRGKSAEITGLLERTLTPRRPDRFYPRPKIADN
;
A
#
# COMPACT_ATOMS: atom_id res chain seq x y z
N LEU A 1 -8.79 20.05 -14.68
CA LEU A 1 -9.54 19.23 -13.72
C LEU A 1 -10.74 20.03 -13.20
N PRO A 2 -11.88 19.40 -12.92
CA PRO A 2 -13.04 20.07 -12.34
C PRO A 2 -12.72 20.74 -10.99
N ASP A 3 -13.37 21.87 -10.71
CA ASP A 3 -13.22 22.59 -9.44
C ASP A 3 -14.10 22.02 -8.31
N GLU A 4 -14.85 20.97 -8.61
CA GLU A 4 -15.72 20.30 -7.65
C GLU A 4 -14.90 19.67 -6.50
N PRO A 5 -15.44 19.65 -5.26
CA PRO A 5 -14.76 19.07 -4.11
C PRO A 5 -14.52 17.57 -4.26
N GLU A 6 -15.40 16.87 -4.96
CA GLU A 6 -15.26 15.45 -5.32
C GLU A 6 -15.63 15.27 -6.78
N PHE A 7 -14.84 14.50 -7.51
CA PHE A 7 -15.13 14.11 -8.89
C PHE A 7 -14.52 12.77 -9.23
N ASP A 8 -15.01 12.16 -10.29
CA ASP A 8 -14.53 10.91 -10.89
C ASP A 8 -14.50 11.09 -12.41
N LEU A 9 -13.31 11.29 -12.95
CA LEU A 9 -13.10 11.60 -14.35
C LEU A 9 -12.41 10.44 -15.06
N PRO A 10 -13.06 9.74 -16.01
CA PRO A 10 -12.38 8.78 -16.86
C PRO A 10 -11.44 9.50 -17.82
N VAL A 11 -10.21 9.02 -17.92
CA VAL A 11 -9.17 9.56 -18.80
C VAL A 11 -8.71 8.45 -19.74
N ARG A 12 -8.68 8.74 -21.02
CA ARG A 12 -8.08 7.88 -22.05
C ARG A 12 -7.01 8.67 -22.78
N MET A 13 -5.86 8.07 -22.97
CA MET A 13 -4.74 8.66 -23.67
C MET A 13 -4.06 7.60 -24.53
N THR A 14 -3.59 8.01 -25.70
CA THR A 14 -2.74 7.18 -26.55
C THR A 14 -1.31 7.64 -26.39
N LEU A 15 -0.47 6.80 -25.79
CA LEU A 15 0.94 7.10 -25.53
C LEU A 15 1.80 6.63 -26.69
N GLY A 16 2.79 7.43 -27.08
CA GLY A 16 3.77 7.04 -28.10
C GLY A 16 5.12 7.73 -27.88
N ARG A 17 6.14 7.30 -28.60
CA ARG A 17 7.51 7.82 -28.48
C ARG A 17 7.84 8.90 -29.49
N LEU A 18 7.30 8.80 -30.68
CA LEU A 18 7.63 9.70 -31.78
C LEU A 18 6.87 11.02 -31.71
N THR A 19 7.44 12.08 -32.25
CA THR A 19 6.71 13.34 -32.44
C THR A 19 5.62 13.17 -33.52
N PRO A 20 4.57 14.00 -33.51
CA PRO A 20 3.57 14.00 -34.58
C PRO A 20 4.19 14.15 -36.00
N GLN A 21 5.31 14.89 -36.13
CA GLN A 21 6.02 15.08 -37.37
C GLN A 21 6.72 13.78 -37.81
N GLN A 22 7.38 13.07 -36.89
CA GLN A 22 8.00 11.79 -37.15
C GLN A 22 6.96 10.72 -37.53
N LEU A 23 5.83 10.66 -36.83
CA LEU A 23 4.73 9.76 -37.18
C LEU A 23 4.25 9.99 -38.62
N LYS A 24 4.09 11.24 -39.04
CA LYS A 24 3.73 11.58 -40.43
C LYS A 24 4.79 11.14 -41.44
N GLN A 25 6.07 11.28 -41.11
CA GLN A 25 7.17 10.77 -41.96
C GLN A 25 7.14 9.26 -42.15
N HIS A 26 6.69 8.53 -41.12
CA HIS A 26 6.49 7.08 -41.18
C HIS A 26 5.13 6.67 -41.77
N GLY A 27 4.31 7.61 -42.24
CA GLY A 27 2.97 7.34 -42.78
C GLY A 27 1.94 6.90 -41.73
N VAL A 28 2.23 7.14 -40.43
CA VAL A 28 1.36 6.74 -39.32
C VAL A 28 0.50 7.91 -38.90
N PRO A 29 -0.84 7.81 -38.91
CA PRO A 29 -1.72 8.87 -38.44
C PRO A 29 -1.53 9.12 -36.93
N VAL A 30 -1.62 10.40 -36.52
CA VAL A 30 -1.55 10.76 -35.09
C VAL A 30 -2.91 10.43 -34.47
N PRO A 31 -2.95 9.58 -33.43
CA PRO A 31 -4.21 9.22 -32.76
C PRO A 31 -4.84 10.41 -32.03
N GLU A 32 -6.15 10.30 -31.77
CA GLU A 32 -6.85 11.20 -30.88
C GLU A 32 -6.32 11.03 -29.45
N HIS A 33 -6.25 12.13 -28.69
CA HIS A 33 -5.69 12.17 -27.34
C HIS A 33 -4.23 11.63 -27.26
N TYR A 34 -3.43 11.88 -28.30
CA TYR A 34 -2.05 11.47 -28.38
C TYR A 34 -1.19 12.24 -27.36
N TYR A 35 -0.42 11.52 -26.57
CA TYR A 35 0.57 12.08 -25.66
C TYR A 35 1.96 11.47 -25.93
N ARG A 36 2.93 12.31 -26.24
CA ARG A 36 4.29 11.88 -26.47
C ARG A 36 5.03 11.65 -25.16
N LEU A 37 5.53 10.45 -24.94
CA LEU A 37 6.47 10.13 -23.87
C LEU A 37 7.88 10.56 -24.25
N SER A 38 8.53 11.37 -23.40
CA SER A 38 9.95 11.69 -23.56
C SER A 38 10.80 10.43 -23.47
N ASN A 39 11.92 10.40 -24.23
CA ASN A 39 12.85 9.27 -24.16
C ASN A 39 13.57 9.15 -22.79
N SER A 40 13.58 10.24 -22.01
CA SER A 40 14.08 10.24 -20.64
C SER A 40 13.15 9.53 -19.64
N ILE A 41 11.88 9.28 -20.01
CA ILE A 41 10.92 8.58 -19.16
C ILE A 41 11.07 7.08 -19.41
N PRO A 42 11.48 6.26 -18.40
CA PRO A 42 11.49 4.82 -18.53
C PRO A 42 10.06 4.30 -18.72
N PHE A 43 9.85 3.54 -19.80
CA PHE A 43 8.55 2.94 -20.10
C PHE A 43 8.77 1.69 -20.96
N ASP A 44 8.67 0.52 -20.34
CA ASP A 44 9.10 -0.75 -20.91
C ASP A 44 8.17 -1.28 -22.01
N PHE A 45 6.93 -0.76 -22.10
CA PHE A 45 5.95 -1.20 -23.09
C PHE A 45 6.15 -0.61 -24.50
N LEU A 46 6.98 0.43 -24.63
CA LEU A 46 7.28 1.08 -25.91
C LEU A 46 8.77 1.39 -26.04
N GLY A 47 9.43 0.82 -27.03
CA GLY A 47 10.80 1.19 -27.41
C GLY A 47 10.91 2.66 -27.80
N THR A 48 12.10 3.26 -27.68
CA THR A 48 12.35 4.70 -27.89
C THR A 48 12.07 5.19 -29.31
N GLU A 49 12.16 4.32 -30.31
CA GLU A 49 11.90 4.62 -31.72
C GLU A 49 10.67 3.89 -32.27
N SER A 50 9.83 3.37 -31.38
CA SER A 50 8.65 2.61 -31.76
C SER A 50 7.59 3.50 -32.41
N THR A 51 7.03 3.07 -33.54
CA THR A 51 5.83 3.64 -34.17
C THR A 51 4.54 3.10 -33.52
N ALA A 52 4.63 2.13 -32.62
CA ALA A 52 3.49 1.58 -31.90
C ALA A 52 2.97 2.55 -30.84
N PHE A 53 1.72 2.34 -30.46
CA PHE A 53 1.03 3.10 -29.43
C PHE A 53 0.67 2.21 -28.25
N TYR A 54 0.59 2.82 -27.09
CA TYR A 54 0.07 2.21 -25.87
C TYR A 54 -1.19 2.95 -25.42
N GLU A 55 -2.32 2.23 -25.42
CA GLU A 55 -3.59 2.76 -24.93
C GLU A 55 -3.58 2.78 -23.40
N PHE A 56 -3.66 3.98 -22.83
CA PHE A 56 -3.74 4.18 -21.40
C PHE A 56 -5.13 4.62 -20.99
N SER A 57 -5.77 3.84 -20.13
CA SER A 57 -7.07 4.17 -19.54
C SER A 57 -6.95 4.21 -18.04
N ALA A 58 -7.40 5.30 -17.42
CA ALA A 58 -7.42 5.50 -15.98
C ALA A 58 -8.59 6.37 -15.57
N ARG A 59 -8.85 6.45 -14.27
CA ARG A 59 -9.75 7.39 -13.63
C ARG A 59 -8.93 8.35 -12.78
N ILE A 60 -9.20 9.65 -12.89
CA ILE A 60 -8.69 10.66 -11.96
C ILE A 60 -9.80 10.99 -11.00
N VAL A 61 -9.59 10.70 -9.75
CA VAL A 61 -10.61 10.78 -8.70
C VAL A 61 -10.17 11.76 -7.63
N ARG A 62 -11.01 12.73 -7.29
CA ARG A 62 -10.83 13.60 -6.13
C ARG A 62 -11.76 13.14 -5.01
N LEU A 63 -11.17 12.84 -3.85
CA LEU A 63 -11.87 12.38 -2.64
C LEU A 63 -11.71 13.38 -1.52
N THR A 64 -12.75 13.62 -0.76
CA THR A 64 -12.68 14.30 0.54
C THR A 64 -12.52 13.26 1.64
N LEU A 65 -11.44 13.38 2.42
CA LEU A 65 -11.14 12.48 3.54
C LEU A 65 -11.93 12.89 4.78
N LYS A 66 -12.00 11.98 5.77
CA LYS A 66 -12.75 12.24 7.04
C LYS A 66 -12.25 13.45 7.83
N ASP A 67 -11.01 13.87 7.63
CA ASP A 67 -10.39 15.05 8.25
C ASP A 67 -10.57 16.34 7.44
N GLY A 68 -11.39 16.31 6.38
CA GLY A 68 -11.67 17.44 5.49
C GLY A 68 -10.60 17.71 4.43
N ARG A 69 -9.49 16.98 4.42
CA ARG A 69 -8.47 17.11 3.37
C ARG A 69 -8.95 16.45 2.08
N THR A 70 -8.58 17.04 0.94
CA THR A 70 -8.83 16.46 -0.37
C THR A 70 -7.62 15.64 -0.83
N GLN A 71 -7.91 14.51 -1.48
CA GLN A 71 -6.90 13.64 -2.07
C GLN A 71 -7.21 13.41 -3.54
N LEU A 72 -6.21 13.58 -4.40
CA LEU A 72 -6.29 13.24 -5.81
C LEU A 72 -5.66 11.86 -6.02
N LEU A 73 -6.40 10.96 -6.67
CA LEU A 73 -5.95 9.61 -6.98
C LEU A 73 -6.03 9.37 -8.48
N ILE A 74 -5.11 8.55 -8.99
CA ILE A 74 -5.20 7.95 -10.31
C ILE A 74 -5.35 6.44 -10.10
N THR A 75 -6.35 5.85 -10.73
CA THR A 75 -6.63 4.42 -10.57
C THR A 75 -7.13 3.82 -11.89
N ASN A 76 -6.85 2.54 -12.08
CA ASN A 76 -7.41 1.71 -13.16
C ASN A 76 -8.58 0.83 -12.69
N LEU A 77 -9.02 0.99 -11.44
CA LEU A 77 -10.15 0.24 -10.90
C LEU A 77 -11.44 0.66 -11.58
N ASP A 78 -12.28 -0.30 -11.89
CA ASP A 78 -13.59 -0.08 -12.53
C ASP A 78 -14.54 0.76 -11.66
N ALA A 79 -15.33 1.64 -12.29
CA ALA A 79 -16.19 2.60 -11.58
C ALA A 79 -17.41 1.93 -10.94
N GLU A 80 -17.94 0.89 -11.57
CA GLU A 80 -19.12 0.18 -11.06
C GLU A 80 -18.76 -0.67 -9.84
N GLN A 81 -17.61 -1.34 -9.89
CA GLN A 81 -17.12 -2.15 -8.78
C GLN A 81 -16.53 -1.30 -7.64
N PHE A 82 -15.91 -0.17 -7.98
CA PHE A 82 -15.24 0.72 -7.03
C PHE A 82 -15.75 2.17 -7.15
N PRO A 83 -16.97 2.45 -6.70
CA PRO A 83 -17.48 3.83 -6.61
C PRO A 83 -16.63 4.67 -5.62
N LEU A 84 -16.84 6.00 -5.60
CA LEU A 84 -16.07 6.93 -4.74
C LEU A 84 -16.04 6.51 -3.27
N SER A 85 -17.15 5.99 -2.74
CA SER A 85 -17.23 5.50 -1.36
C SER A 85 -16.30 4.32 -1.10
N ALA A 86 -16.26 3.34 -2.01
CA ALA A 86 -15.37 2.19 -1.92
C ALA A 86 -13.90 2.60 -2.08
N LEU A 87 -13.59 3.52 -2.99
CA LEU A 87 -12.24 4.06 -3.14
C LEU A 87 -11.77 4.81 -1.89
N ARG A 88 -12.66 5.54 -1.22
CA ARG A 88 -12.35 6.22 0.05
C ARG A 88 -11.99 5.23 1.15
N GLU A 89 -12.73 4.13 1.27
CA GLU A 89 -12.43 3.06 2.23
C GLU A 89 -11.11 2.34 1.88
N LEU A 90 -10.89 2.05 0.61
CA LEU A 90 -9.66 1.42 0.13
C LEU A 90 -8.46 2.32 0.40
N TYR A 91 -8.57 3.61 0.11
CA TYR A 91 -7.50 4.58 0.39
C TYR A 91 -7.22 4.72 1.89
N ALA A 92 -8.25 4.69 2.73
CA ALA A 92 -8.07 4.73 4.18
C ALA A 92 -7.25 3.53 4.70
N ARG A 93 -7.33 2.36 4.06
CA ARG A 93 -6.54 1.17 4.40
C ARG A 93 -5.05 1.32 4.06
N ARG A 94 -4.67 2.28 3.21
CA ARG A 94 -3.26 2.58 2.87
C ARG A 94 -2.41 2.86 4.12
N TRP A 95 -2.98 3.48 5.15
CA TRP A 95 -2.29 3.70 6.42
C TRP A 95 -1.85 2.41 7.13
N GLY A 96 -2.48 1.29 6.79
CA GLY A 96 -2.05 -0.03 7.26
C GLY A 96 -0.60 -0.34 6.86
N ILE A 97 -0.17 0.07 5.67
CA ILE A 97 1.20 -0.15 5.17
C ILE A 97 2.22 0.57 6.05
N GLU A 98 1.97 1.82 6.43
CA GLU A 98 2.88 2.60 7.29
C GLU A 98 3.01 1.97 8.69
N THR A 99 1.89 1.48 9.23
CA THR A 99 1.89 0.72 10.48
C THR A 99 2.67 -0.59 10.35
N SER A 100 2.46 -1.33 9.26
CA SER A 100 3.16 -2.57 8.97
C SER A 100 4.68 -2.37 8.83
N PHE A 101 5.11 -1.31 8.14
CA PHE A 101 6.53 -0.97 8.07
C PHE A 101 7.11 -0.62 9.44
N ARG A 102 6.37 0.07 10.29
CA ARG A 102 6.81 0.38 11.66
C ARG A 102 6.92 -0.90 12.49
N GLU A 103 5.95 -1.79 12.40
CA GLU A 103 5.96 -3.09 13.08
C GLU A 103 7.12 -3.97 12.60
N LEU A 104 7.36 -4.04 11.29
CA LEU A 104 8.46 -4.77 10.70
C LEU A 104 9.82 -4.22 11.17
N LYS A 105 9.99 -2.90 11.13
CA LYS A 105 11.25 -2.24 11.51
C LYS A 105 11.57 -2.38 12.99
N TYR A 106 10.61 -2.11 13.85
CA TYR A 106 10.87 -1.94 15.28
C TYR A 106 10.41 -3.11 16.14
N THR A 107 9.27 -3.75 15.81
CA THR A 107 8.75 -4.87 16.62
C THR A 107 9.39 -6.18 16.22
N VAL A 108 9.54 -6.43 14.92
CA VAL A 108 10.25 -7.61 14.40
C VAL A 108 11.77 -7.39 14.43
N GLY A 109 12.23 -6.15 14.33
CA GLY A 109 13.63 -5.78 14.50
C GLY A 109 14.44 -5.70 13.19
N LEU A 110 13.78 -5.51 12.03
CA LEU A 110 14.46 -5.44 10.73
C LEU A 110 15.56 -4.36 10.64
N ILE A 111 15.50 -3.31 11.45
CA ILE A 111 16.56 -2.29 11.51
C ILE A 111 17.85 -2.75 12.23
N HIS A 112 17.80 -3.86 12.93
CA HIS A 112 18.92 -4.40 13.71
C HIS A 112 19.52 -5.60 12.98
N LEU A 113 20.14 -5.35 11.83
CA LEU A 113 20.89 -6.37 11.09
C LEU A 113 22.24 -6.58 11.74
N HIS A 114 22.61 -7.84 11.96
CA HIS A 114 23.84 -8.23 12.68
C HIS A 114 24.97 -8.61 11.73
N SER A 115 24.63 -9.10 10.56
CA SER A 115 25.59 -9.62 9.58
C SER A 115 26.21 -8.50 8.75
N ARG A 116 27.47 -8.72 8.33
CA ARG A 116 28.19 -7.82 7.42
C ARG A 116 28.28 -8.36 5.98
N LYS A 117 28.05 -9.65 5.78
CA LYS A 117 28.07 -10.30 4.47
C LYS A 117 26.67 -10.16 3.82
N SER A 118 26.62 -9.78 2.55
CA SER A 118 25.39 -9.54 1.79
C SER A 118 24.40 -10.70 1.89
N ASP A 119 24.88 -11.93 1.70
CA ASP A 119 24.02 -13.11 1.70
C ASP A 119 23.39 -13.38 3.07
N LEU A 120 24.13 -13.14 4.14
CA LEU A 120 23.62 -13.27 5.51
C LEU A 120 22.66 -12.13 5.87
N VAL A 121 22.93 -10.91 5.38
CA VAL A 121 21.98 -9.79 5.50
C VAL A 121 20.66 -10.12 4.81
N LEU A 122 20.69 -10.69 3.60
CA LEU A 122 19.48 -11.14 2.90
C LEU A 122 18.75 -12.22 3.69
N GLN A 123 19.45 -13.19 4.30
CA GLN A 123 18.83 -14.19 5.16
C GLN A 123 18.13 -13.57 6.37
N GLU A 124 18.74 -12.60 7.05
CA GLU A 124 18.12 -11.88 8.15
C GLU A 124 16.86 -11.12 7.71
N ILE A 125 16.90 -10.47 6.54
CA ILE A 125 15.77 -9.77 5.96
C ILE A 125 14.62 -10.75 5.68
N PHE A 126 14.88 -11.87 4.98
CA PHE A 126 13.88 -12.87 4.68
C PHE A 126 13.31 -13.54 5.94
N ALA A 127 14.13 -13.78 6.95
CA ALA A 127 13.69 -14.31 8.24
C ALA A 127 12.73 -13.32 8.94
N ALA A 128 13.06 -12.03 8.95
CA ALA A 128 12.20 -10.99 9.49
C ALA A 128 10.85 -10.89 8.75
N PHE A 129 10.86 -10.95 7.42
CA PHE A 129 9.61 -10.99 6.63
C PHE A 129 8.80 -12.26 6.90
N THR A 130 9.43 -13.40 7.07
CA THR A 130 8.75 -14.67 7.38
C THR A 130 8.04 -14.56 8.74
N VAL A 131 8.73 -14.09 9.78
CA VAL A 131 8.15 -13.87 11.11
C VAL A 131 7.00 -12.86 11.04
N PHE A 132 7.20 -11.75 10.30
CA PHE A 132 6.18 -10.72 10.14
C PHE A 132 4.92 -11.28 9.47
N ASN A 133 5.05 -11.93 8.32
CA ASN A 133 3.92 -12.49 7.57
C ASN A 133 3.18 -13.58 8.35
N PHE A 134 3.92 -14.45 9.03
CA PHE A 134 3.34 -15.48 9.90
C PHE A 134 2.55 -14.85 11.05
N THR A 135 3.12 -13.85 11.71
CA THR A 135 2.44 -13.10 12.78
C THR A 135 1.19 -12.39 12.27
N GLN A 136 1.24 -11.75 11.10
CA GLN A 136 0.08 -11.10 10.49
C GLN A 136 -1.05 -12.11 10.19
N ALA A 137 -0.73 -13.28 9.65
CA ALA A 137 -1.71 -14.33 9.37
C ALA A 137 -2.38 -14.83 10.66
N VAL A 138 -1.60 -15.07 11.71
CA VAL A 138 -2.12 -15.52 13.02
C VAL A 138 -2.96 -14.42 13.68
N THR A 139 -2.53 -13.16 13.66
CA THR A 139 -3.30 -12.07 14.25
C THR A 139 -4.61 -11.85 13.51
N TRP A 140 -4.61 -11.95 12.18
CA TRP A 140 -5.83 -11.83 11.40
C TRP A 140 -6.84 -12.94 11.70
N SER A 141 -6.38 -14.19 11.75
CA SER A 141 -7.28 -15.32 12.10
C SER A 141 -7.85 -15.17 13.51
N THR A 142 -7.07 -14.71 14.47
CA THR A 142 -7.52 -14.47 15.84
C THR A 142 -8.52 -13.30 15.92
N ASP A 143 -8.26 -12.17 15.24
CA ASP A 143 -9.17 -11.02 15.19
C ASP A 143 -10.52 -11.38 14.50
N ALA A 144 -10.50 -12.24 13.50
CA ALA A 144 -11.70 -12.73 12.81
C ALA A 144 -12.55 -13.67 13.72
N GLY A 145 -11.92 -14.42 14.60
CA GLY A 145 -12.58 -15.30 15.57
C GLY A 145 -13.15 -14.58 16.80
N CYS A 146 -12.66 -13.37 17.10
CA CYS A 146 -13.14 -12.58 18.22
C CYS A 146 -14.50 -11.96 17.93
N GLY A 147 -15.58 -12.65 18.29
CA GLY A 147 -16.96 -12.21 18.10
C GLY A 147 -17.27 -10.83 18.69
N HIS A 148 -18.48 -10.34 18.44
CA HIS A 148 -18.99 -9.00 18.75
C HIS A 148 -18.98 -8.66 20.25
N SER A 149 -17.81 -8.31 20.79
CA SER A 149 -17.73 -7.70 22.10
C SER A 149 -18.09 -6.22 22.01
N LYS A 150 -18.80 -5.67 23.01
CA LYS A 150 -19.14 -4.24 23.15
C LYS A 150 -17.94 -3.31 22.97
N TYR A 151 -16.73 -3.79 23.27
CA TYR A 151 -15.47 -3.09 23.05
C TYR A 151 -14.65 -3.86 22.00
N LYS A 152 -14.42 -3.26 20.84
CA LYS A 152 -13.49 -3.81 19.83
C LYS A 152 -12.13 -4.03 20.49
N ARG A 153 -11.72 -5.28 20.60
CA ARG A 153 -10.40 -5.68 21.07
C ARG A 153 -9.52 -5.98 19.86
N ARG A 154 -8.23 -5.90 20.04
CA ARG A 154 -7.24 -6.28 19.02
C ARG A 154 -6.12 -7.09 19.66
N VAL A 155 -5.48 -7.91 18.87
CA VAL A 155 -4.27 -8.60 19.27
C VAL A 155 -3.15 -7.59 19.49
N ASN A 156 -2.36 -7.77 20.53
CA ASN A 156 -1.11 -7.05 20.73
C ASN A 156 -0.05 -7.64 19.81
N PHE A 157 0.32 -6.90 18.75
CA PHE A 157 1.24 -7.40 17.73
C PHE A 157 2.61 -7.79 18.27
N ALA A 158 3.16 -7.02 19.22
CA ALA A 158 4.46 -7.37 19.83
C ALA A 158 4.41 -8.70 20.61
N HIS A 159 3.31 -8.95 21.31
CA HIS A 159 3.10 -10.23 22.00
C HIS A 159 2.90 -11.37 21.00
N ALA A 160 2.18 -11.10 19.90
CA ALA A 160 2.01 -12.10 18.83
C ALA A 160 3.35 -12.46 18.17
N VAL A 161 4.22 -11.49 17.89
CA VAL A 161 5.57 -11.75 17.38
C VAL A 161 6.34 -12.66 18.34
N TYR A 162 6.31 -12.36 19.63
CA TYR A 162 6.98 -13.19 20.63
C TYR A 162 6.47 -14.65 20.59
N LEU A 163 5.16 -14.86 20.64
CA LEU A 163 4.56 -16.20 20.60
C LEU A 163 4.86 -16.93 19.28
N CYS A 164 4.78 -16.24 18.15
CA CYS A 164 5.13 -16.81 16.85
C CYS A 164 6.59 -17.24 16.80
N CYS A 165 7.51 -16.46 17.34
CA CYS A 165 8.92 -16.86 17.46
C CYS A 165 9.11 -18.08 18.36
N GLU A 166 8.38 -18.22 19.46
CA GLU A 166 8.45 -19.41 20.33
C GLU A 166 7.95 -20.67 19.61
N VAL A 167 6.89 -20.54 18.81
CA VAL A 167 6.39 -21.67 17.99
C VAL A 167 7.39 -22.05 16.90
N LEU A 168 7.97 -21.08 16.21
CA LEU A 168 9.00 -21.36 15.20
C LEU A 168 10.25 -22.01 15.78
N ARG A 169 10.51 -21.82 17.10
CA ARG A 169 11.55 -22.52 17.85
C ARG A 169 11.10 -23.88 18.41
N GLY A 170 9.88 -24.32 18.10
CA GLY A 170 9.33 -25.61 18.56
C GLY A 170 8.87 -25.66 20.02
N LYS A 171 8.65 -24.49 20.68
CA LYS A 171 8.34 -24.46 22.11
C LYS A 171 6.85 -24.52 22.46
N SER A 172 5.94 -24.09 21.59
CA SER A 172 4.50 -24.10 21.86
C SER A 172 3.70 -24.26 20.58
N ALA A 173 2.56 -24.95 20.67
CA ALA A 173 1.66 -25.20 19.53
C ALA A 173 0.36 -24.38 19.56
N GLU A 174 -0.09 -23.87 20.73
CA GLU A 174 -1.40 -23.24 20.89
C GLU A 174 -1.31 -21.70 20.96
N ILE A 175 -1.06 -21.06 19.80
CA ILE A 175 -0.91 -19.59 19.73
C ILE A 175 -2.26 -18.89 19.93
N THR A 176 -3.33 -19.37 19.28
CA THR A 176 -4.62 -18.66 19.20
C THR A 176 -5.22 -18.46 20.59
N GLY A 177 -5.28 -19.50 21.42
CA GLY A 177 -5.80 -19.39 22.78
C GLY A 177 -4.97 -18.48 23.69
N LEU A 178 -3.65 -18.41 23.48
CA LEU A 178 -2.78 -17.48 24.21
C LEU A 178 -3.01 -16.02 23.78
N LEU A 179 -3.23 -15.76 22.50
CA LEU A 179 -3.52 -14.43 21.97
C LEU A 179 -4.89 -13.91 22.42
N GLU A 180 -5.91 -14.76 22.44
CA GLU A 180 -7.26 -14.42 22.91
C GLU A 180 -7.26 -13.94 24.37
N ARG A 181 -6.42 -14.50 25.21
CA ARG A 181 -6.28 -14.10 26.62
C ARG A 181 -5.59 -12.74 26.80
N THR A 182 -4.85 -12.27 25.80
CA THR A 182 -4.02 -11.07 25.86
C THR A 182 -4.51 -9.93 24.96
N LEU A 183 -5.78 -9.99 24.53
CA LEU A 183 -6.39 -8.95 23.71
C LEU A 183 -6.41 -7.60 24.41
N THR A 184 -5.98 -6.56 23.69
CA THR A 184 -5.99 -5.18 24.17
C THR A 184 -7.22 -4.42 23.66
N PRO A 185 -7.84 -3.54 24.46
CA PRO A 185 -8.98 -2.75 24.00
C PRO A 185 -8.52 -1.77 22.89
N ARG A 186 -9.29 -1.70 21.81
CA ARG A 186 -9.09 -0.69 20.77
C ARG A 186 -9.66 0.64 21.25
N ARG A 187 -8.81 1.66 21.38
CA ARG A 187 -9.20 3.02 21.77
C ARG A 187 -9.08 3.92 20.54
N PRO A 188 -10.14 4.07 19.69
CA PRO A 188 -10.06 4.78 18.41
C PRO A 188 -9.79 6.29 18.57
N ASP A 189 -10.25 6.90 19.68
CA ASP A 189 -10.22 8.35 19.84
C ASP A 189 -9.03 8.86 20.67
N ARG A 190 -8.04 8.00 20.94
CA ARG A 190 -6.87 8.37 21.71
C ARG A 190 -5.82 9.04 20.82
N PHE A 191 -5.89 10.36 20.73
CA PHE A 191 -4.92 11.18 20.02
C PHE A 191 -3.94 11.80 21.02
N TYR A 192 -2.65 11.57 20.82
CA TYR A 192 -1.57 12.27 21.51
C TYR A 192 -0.90 13.20 20.50
N PRO A 193 -1.06 14.54 20.63
CA PRO A 193 -0.29 15.46 19.81
C PRO A 193 1.19 15.26 20.12
N ARG A 194 1.97 15.00 19.08
CA ARG A 194 3.44 14.98 19.23
C ARG A 194 3.89 16.42 19.48
N PRO A 195 4.71 16.68 20.51
CA PRO A 195 5.34 17.99 20.64
C PRO A 195 6.15 18.25 19.36
N LYS A 196 5.97 19.42 18.75
CA LYS A 196 6.83 19.86 17.65
C LYS A 196 8.24 19.97 18.26
N ILE A 197 9.18 19.17 17.76
CA ILE A 197 10.59 19.38 18.05
C ILE A 197 10.92 20.72 17.40
N ALA A 198 11.29 21.72 18.19
CA ALA A 198 11.76 22.98 17.65
C ALA A 198 13.02 22.68 16.83
N ASP A 199 13.01 23.01 15.56
CA ASP A 199 14.19 22.96 14.73
C ASP A 199 15.21 23.96 15.32
N ASN A 200 16.32 23.46 15.88
CA ASN A 200 17.48 24.25 16.27
C ASN A 200 18.38 24.43 15.06
#